data_521fc61368e4aed7c39d62dbe815ccd9
#
_entry.id   521fc61368e4aed7c39d62dbe815ccd9
#
_cell.length_a   1.000
_cell.length_b   1.000
_cell.length_c   1.000
_cell.angle_alpha   90.00
_cell.angle_beta   90.00
_cell.angle_gamma   90.00
#
_symmetry.space_group_name_H-M   'P 1'
#
loop_
_entity.id
_entity.type
_entity.pdbx_description
1 polymer ?
#
loop_
_entity_poly.entity_id
_entity_poly.type
_entity_poly.pdbx_seq_one_letter_code
_entity_poly.pdbx_strand_id
1 'polypeptide(L)'
;MQLQTLFAEVLPNNRLPAQQVTSVTCDSRQVQKGSVFVCIRGTLGDGHNYVAQALQRGAVFVVAQQDCKIPNQLLVEDTRRVYSQLCAAFFGYPARKMQLLAL
;
A
#
# COMPACT_ATOMS: atom_id res chain seq x y z
N MET A 1 7.96 -7.97 -6.71
CA MET A 1 6.90 -8.81 -6.11
C MET A 1 5.60 -8.57 -6.83
N GLN A 2 4.85 -9.58 -7.09
CA GLN A 2 3.56 -9.42 -7.75
C GLN A 2 2.51 -8.91 -6.77
N LEU A 3 1.59 -8.12 -7.27
CA LEU A 3 0.53 -7.55 -6.45
C LEU A 3 -0.27 -8.64 -5.74
N GLN A 4 -0.57 -9.74 -6.43
CA GLN A 4 -1.32 -10.82 -5.82
C GLN A 4 -0.55 -11.45 -4.66
N THR A 5 0.75 -11.58 -4.78
CA THR A 5 1.59 -12.15 -3.74
C THR A 5 1.65 -11.20 -2.54
N LEU A 6 1.74 -9.91 -2.81
CA LEU A 6 1.82 -8.92 -1.76
C LEU A 6 0.57 -8.95 -0.89
N PHE A 7 -0.60 -9.12 -1.51
CA PHE A 7 -1.85 -9.11 -0.79
C PHE A 7 -2.32 -10.49 -0.33
N ALA A 8 -1.49 -11.51 -0.47
CA ALA A 8 -1.91 -12.87 -0.15
C ALA A 8 -2.39 -13.04 1.30
N GLU A 9 -1.75 -12.36 2.24
CA GLU A 9 -2.17 -12.50 3.63
C GLU A 9 -3.37 -11.60 3.96
N VAL A 10 -3.52 -10.52 3.23
CA VAL A 10 -4.64 -9.59 3.46
C VAL A 10 -5.88 -10.14 2.78
N LEU A 11 -5.73 -10.68 1.57
CA LEU A 11 -6.82 -11.22 0.80
C LEU A 11 -6.38 -12.56 0.21
N PRO A 12 -6.46 -13.64 0.95
CA PRO A 12 -5.94 -14.93 0.50
C PRO A 12 -6.48 -15.42 -0.84
N ASN A 13 -7.71 -15.08 -1.17
CA ASN A 13 -8.27 -15.53 -2.43
C ASN A 13 -8.46 -14.38 -3.41
N ASN A 14 -7.51 -13.44 -3.41
CA ASN A 14 -7.67 -12.26 -4.24
C ASN A 14 -7.55 -12.58 -5.73
N ARG A 15 -8.15 -11.71 -6.53
CA ARG A 15 -8.05 -11.82 -7.96
C ARG A 15 -7.49 -10.53 -8.51
N LEU A 16 -6.50 -10.00 -7.83
CA LEU A 16 -5.91 -8.74 -8.22
C LEU A 16 -5.14 -8.91 -9.54
N PRO A 17 -5.00 -7.86 -10.32
CA PRO A 17 -4.29 -7.97 -11.59
C PRO A 17 -2.83 -8.35 -11.39
N ALA A 18 -2.26 -9.00 -12.38
CA ALA A 18 -0.86 -9.35 -12.34
C ALA A 18 -0.06 -8.07 -12.56
N GLN A 19 0.51 -7.53 -11.53
CA GLN A 19 1.19 -6.25 -11.60
C GLN A 19 2.42 -6.31 -10.70
N GLN A 20 3.55 -5.85 -11.23
CA GLN A 20 4.78 -5.84 -10.46
C GLN A 20 4.77 -4.66 -9.49
N VAL A 21 5.08 -4.91 -8.23
CA VAL A 21 5.12 -3.88 -7.20
C VAL A 21 6.57 -3.58 -6.87
N THR A 22 6.93 -2.30 -6.87
CA THR A 22 8.30 -1.87 -6.59
C THR A 22 8.44 -1.27 -5.19
N SER A 23 7.35 -0.83 -4.58
CA SER A 23 7.40 -0.32 -3.22
C SER A 23 6.00 -0.21 -2.63
N VAL A 24 5.91 -0.05 -1.33
CA VAL A 24 4.66 0.17 -0.63
C VAL A 24 4.87 1.41 0.23
N THR A 25 4.00 2.40 0.11
CA THR A 25 4.15 3.64 0.88
C THR A 25 2.79 4.25 1.22
N CYS A 26 2.74 5.01 2.30
CA CYS A 26 1.58 5.80 2.65
C CYS A 26 1.85 7.29 2.44
N ASP A 27 2.99 7.64 1.84
CA ASP A 27 3.36 9.04 1.61
C ASP A 27 3.38 9.27 0.10
N SER A 28 2.50 10.15 -0.39
CA SER A 28 2.41 10.42 -1.82
C SER A 28 3.72 10.95 -2.39
N ARG A 29 4.54 11.56 -1.57
CA ARG A 29 5.82 12.11 -2.03
C ARG A 29 6.85 11.00 -2.26
N GLN A 30 6.62 9.81 -1.70
CA GLN A 30 7.53 8.69 -1.85
C GLN A 30 7.08 7.73 -2.96
N VAL A 31 5.94 8.00 -3.58
CA VAL A 31 5.42 7.14 -4.62
C VAL A 31 6.30 7.19 -5.85
N GLN A 32 6.59 6.04 -6.42
CA GLN A 32 7.33 5.94 -7.65
C GLN A 32 6.63 4.93 -8.54
N LYS A 33 7.11 4.73 -9.76
CA LYS A 33 6.47 3.83 -10.68
C LYS A 33 6.41 2.44 -10.08
N GLY A 34 5.25 1.86 -10.00
CA GLY A 34 5.05 0.52 -9.44
C GLY A 34 4.71 0.50 -7.96
N SER A 35 4.53 1.66 -7.32
CA SER A 35 4.21 1.69 -5.90
C SER A 35 2.78 1.33 -5.61
N VAL A 36 2.54 0.75 -4.44
CA VAL A 36 1.20 0.61 -3.87
C VAL A 36 1.07 1.76 -2.86
N PHE A 37 0.07 2.61 -3.04
CA PHE A 37 -0.16 3.74 -2.14
C PHE A 37 -1.28 3.41 -1.17
N VAL A 38 -1.03 3.57 0.12
CA VAL A 38 -2.03 3.29 1.15
C VAL A 38 -2.50 4.61 1.73
N CYS A 39 -3.80 4.86 1.69
CA CYS A 39 -4.38 6.09 2.20
C CYS A 39 -4.54 6.01 3.71
N ILE A 40 -3.78 6.79 4.44
CA ILE A 40 -3.86 6.80 5.90
C ILE A 40 -4.22 8.19 6.36
N ARG A 41 -5.18 8.31 7.27
CA ARG A 41 -5.53 9.57 7.86
C ARG A 41 -4.57 9.79 9.01
N GLY A 42 -3.89 10.88 9.01
CA GLY A 42 -2.90 11.15 10.02
C GLY A 42 -2.75 12.62 10.33
N THR A 43 -1.72 12.95 11.07
CA THR A 43 -1.52 14.33 11.49
C THR A 43 -1.18 15.26 10.33
N LEU A 44 -0.67 14.71 9.24
CA LEU A 44 -0.34 15.53 8.08
C LEU A 44 -1.49 15.63 7.09
N GLY A 45 -2.61 15.04 7.40
CA GLY A 45 -3.78 15.12 6.54
C GLY A 45 -4.30 13.74 6.17
N ASP A 46 -5.31 13.72 5.32
CA ASP A 46 -5.96 12.49 4.92
C ASP A 46 -5.33 12.01 3.62
N GLY A 47 -4.75 10.82 3.62
CA GLY A 47 -4.12 10.26 2.43
C GLY A 47 -5.05 10.15 1.23
N HIS A 48 -6.38 10.08 1.46
CA HIS A 48 -7.31 10.01 0.35
C HIS A 48 -7.26 11.27 -0.53
N ASN A 49 -6.79 12.40 0.02
CA ASN A 49 -6.68 13.63 -0.74
C ASN A 49 -5.47 13.62 -1.67
N TYR A 50 -4.61 12.61 -1.58
CA TYR A 50 -3.40 12.57 -2.38
C TYR A 50 -3.39 11.43 -3.41
N VAL A 51 -4.53 10.78 -3.61
CA VAL A 51 -4.62 9.66 -4.54
C VAL A 51 -4.26 10.09 -5.96
N ALA A 52 -4.78 11.23 -6.41
CA ALA A 52 -4.50 11.69 -7.76
C ALA A 52 -3.00 11.93 -7.94
N GLN A 53 -2.34 12.50 -6.93
CA GLN A 53 -0.92 12.77 -7.00
C GLN A 53 -0.15 11.45 -7.03
N ALA A 54 -0.57 10.47 -6.23
CA ALA A 54 0.08 9.18 -6.19
C ALA A 54 -0.02 8.49 -7.56
N LEU A 55 -1.19 8.56 -8.19
CA LEU A 55 -1.37 7.93 -9.49
C LEU A 55 -0.49 8.63 -10.55
N GLN A 56 -0.35 9.94 -10.47
CA GLN A 56 0.50 10.65 -11.39
C GLN A 56 1.96 10.28 -11.22
N ARG A 57 2.35 9.89 -10.02
CA ARG A 57 3.73 9.50 -9.77
C ARG A 57 4.01 8.05 -10.10
N GLY A 58 2.97 7.28 -10.47
CA GLY A 58 3.18 5.91 -10.92
C GLY A 58 2.64 4.82 -10.03
N ALA A 59 1.81 5.17 -9.04
CA ALA A 59 1.20 4.15 -8.18
C ALA A 59 0.36 3.23 -9.04
N VAL A 60 0.49 1.91 -8.82
CA VAL A 60 -0.24 0.93 -9.60
C VAL A 60 -1.47 0.39 -8.86
N PHE A 61 -1.57 0.67 -7.58
CA PHE A 61 -2.71 0.20 -6.79
C PHE A 61 -2.85 1.07 -5.55
N VAL A 62 -4.07 1.23 -5.06
CA VAL A 62 -4.36 2.08 -3.92
C VAL A 62 -5.17 1.30 -2.89
N VAL A 63 -4.83 1.43 -1.61
CA VAL A 63 -5.61 0.86 -0.52
C VAL A 63 -6.25 2.03 0.21
N ALA A 64 -7.56 2.01 0.36
CA ALA A 64 -8.30 3.15 0.90
C ALA A 64 -9.41 2.73 1.85
N GLN A 65 -9.96 3.69 2.60
CA GLN A 65 -11.09 3.44 3.44
C GLN A 65 -12.38 3.91 2.76
N GLN A 66 -12.27 4.68 1.71
CA GLN A 66 -13.44 5.16 0.97
C GLN A 66 -13.15 5.06 -0.52
N ASP A 67 -14.21 4.99 -1.30
CA ASP A 67 -14.10 4.83 -2.75
C ASP A 67 -13.42 6.04 -3.38
N CYS A 68 -12.27 5.82 -4.03
CA CYS A 68 -11.54 6.86 -4.70
C CYS A 68 -11.91 6.94 -6.17
N LYS A 69 -12.89 6.13 -6.59
CA LYS A 69 -13.40 6.14 -7.97
C LYS A 69 -12.33 5.82 -9.01
N ILE A 70 -11.48 4.86 -8.67
CA ILE A 70 -10.45 4.39 -9.59
C ILE A 70 -10.55 2.88 -9.67
N PRO A 71 -10.12 2.27 -10.77
CA PRO A 71 -10.26 0.82 -10.94
C PRO A 71 -9.37 -0.02 -10.06
N ASN A 72 -8.17 0.43 -9.76
CA ASN A 72 -7.21 -0.37 -9.03
C ASN A 72 -7.13 0.05 -7.57
N GLN A 73 -8.16 -0.28 -6.82
CA GLN A 73 -8.21 0.05 -5.40
C GLN A 73 -8.76 -1.09 -4.58
N LEU A 74 -8.42 -1.13 -3.32
CA LEU A 74 -8.98 -2.06 -2.36
C LEU A 74 -9.53 -1.23 -1.20
N LEU A 75 -10.79 -1.42 -0.85
CA LEU A 75 -11.40 -0.69 0.25
C LEU A 75 -11.36 -1.55 1.50
N VAL A 76 -10.83 -1.00 2.58
CA VAL A 76 -10.70 -1.71 3.85
C VAL A 76 -11.13 -0.80 4.99
N GLU A 77 -11.40 -1.37 6.14
CA GLU A 77 -11.82 -0.56 7.28
C GLU A 77 -10.64 0.08 7.99
N ASP A 78 -9.50 -0.58 8.02
CA ASP A 78 -8.33 -0.09 8.75
C ASP A 78 -7.11 -0.12 7.83
N THR A 79 -6.85 1.01 7.20
CA THR A 79 -5.73 1.11 6.26
C THR A 79 -4.38 1.03 6.98
N ARG A 80 -4.31 1.46 8.25
CA ARG A 80 -3.04 1.38 8.97
C ARG A 80 -2.65 -0.06 9.20
N ARG A 81 -3.62 -0.91 9.52
CA ARG A 81 -3.35 -2.31 9.77
C ARG A 81 -2.92 -2.97 8.47
N VAL A 82 -3.61 -2.68 7.37
CA VAL A 82 -3.29 -3.25 6.08
C VAL A 82 -1.89 -2.78 5.65
N TYR A 83 -1.58 -1.50 5.89
CA TYR A 83 -0.27 -0.97 5.54
C TYR A 83 0.83 -1.75 6.28
N SER A 84 0.62 -2.03 7.56
CA SER A 84 1.58 -2.79 8.33
C SER A 84 1.75 -4.19 7.75
N GLN A 85 0.65 -4.84 7.37
CA GLN A 85 0.71 -6.17 6.79
C GLN A 85 1.42 -6.16 5.44
N LEU A 86 1.17 -5.15 4.63
CA LEU A 86 1.79 -5.05 3.31
C LEU A 86 3.29 -4.77 3.44
N CYS A 87 3.68 -3.94 4.38
CA CYS A 87 5.09 -3.66 4.60
C CYS A 87 5.81 -4.93 5.07
N ALA A 88 5.17 -5.72 5.92
CA ALA A 88 5.77 -6.95 6.37
C ALA A 88 5.95 -7.90 5.20
N ALA A 89 4.95 -8.01 4.34
CA ALA A 89 5.01 -8.90 3.20
C ALA A 89 6.05 -8.44 2.18
N PHE A 90 6.10 -7.14 1.93
CA PHE A 90 6.98 -6.63 0.90
C PHE A 90 8.44 -6.58 1.34
N PHE A 91 8.70 -6.07 2.54
CA PHE A 91 10.06 -5.90 2.99
C PHE A 91 10.58 -7.14 3.71
N GLY A 92 9.73 -8.10 3.95
CA GLY A 92 10.17 -9.30 4.50
C GLY A 92 10.50 -9.24 5.91
N TYR A 93 10.24 -8.99 6.73
CA TYR A 93 10.61 -9.12 7.95
C TYR A 93 11.48 -9.96 8.21
N PRO A 94 11.92 -10.24 8.50
CA PRO A 94 12.19 -10.56 9.50
C PRO A 94 12.36 -9.51 10.13
N ALA A 95 11.94 -8.98 9.65
CA ALA A 95 11.95 -7.96 10.20
C ALA A 95 12.35 -7.90 11.47
N ARG A 96 12.40 -8.78 12.08
CA ARG A 96 12.86 -8.69 13.19
C ARG A 96 14.00 -7.93 13.17
N LYS A 97 14.67 -7.97 12.30
CA LYS A 97 15.82 -7.25 12.21
C LYS A 97 15.45 -5.91 12.24
N MET A 98 14.42 -5.58 11.80
CA MET A 98 14.06 -4.32 11.73
C MET A 98 13.87 -3.86 13.06
N GLN A 99 13.36 -4.57 13.87
CA GLN A 99 13.15 -4.13 15.06
C GLN A 99 14.37 -3.86 15.66
N LEU A 100 15.27 -4.46 15.28
CA LEU A 100 16.51 -4.25 15.75
C LEU A 100 16.85 -2.96 15.48
N LEU A 101 16.61 -2.54 14.44
CA LEU A 101 16.96 -1.31 14.06
C LEU A 101 16.28 -0.44 14.85
N ALA A 102 15.31 -0.81 15.07
CA ALA A 102 14.61 0.06 15.79
C ALA A 102 15.17 0.08 17.10
N LEU A 103 15.63 -0.37 17.05
CA LEU A 103 15.98 -0.40 18.01
C LEU A 103 16.51 0.12 18.29
#